data_b0dd2452e86fd89056b24ded6d364f8e
#
_entry.id   b0dd2452e86fd89056b24ded6d364f8e
#
_cell.length_a   1.000
_cell.length_b   1.000
_cell.length_c   1.000
_cell.angle_alpha   90.00
_cell.angle_beta   90.00
_cell.angle_gamma   90.00
#
_symmetry.space_group_name_H-M   'P 1'
#
loop_
_entity.id
_entity.type
_entity.pdbx_description
1 polymer ?
#
loop_
_entity_poly.entity_id
_entity_poly.type
_entity_poly.pdbx_seq_one_letter_code
_entity_poly.pdbx_strand_id
1 'polypeptide(L)'
;MKAFVVLDEGYINQAVVSLSSFFKYNRIELIIYAEKGTDLTRLTAILPEELVEVRYVSFPQHELFATVGGNRLMIHRSAVPAIAQRIKALEEVSAETDCVLNFDLDTLFLGSVVTLLEEITAKYKTGIFGVSERENRDRWMKQMNLKEVVNTPLYFNTGLMCYKADCKGLYQQFIKTIEEKGSFMYCPEQDFVNLNFKKKYPLANEFNAIWFNPGYKEMAPLMVHYLSFEKPWNKFIYLDFRAYAWWRKYLSACERVEGYLDRDFIGRVRSNVNRVK
;
A
#
# COMPACT_ATOMS: atom_id res chain seq x y z
N MET A 1 17.81 -4.56 -4.80
CA MET A 1 16.34 -4.32 -4.58
C MET A 1 15.96 -3.02 -5.26
N LYS A 2 14.79 -2.94 -5.89
CA LYS A 2 14.16 -1.68 -6.34
C LYS A 2 12.77 -1.55 -5.70
N ALA A 3 12.32 -0.33 -5.45
CA ALA A 3 10.97 -0.08 -5.00
C ALA A 3 10.11 0.48 -6.14
N PHE A 4 8.78 0.30 -6.04
CA PHE A 4 7.85 1.03 -6.89
C PHE A 4 6.58 1.39 -6.14
N VAL A 5 5.92 2.45 -6.62
CA VAL A 5 4.59 2.87 -6.20
C VAL A 5 3.76 3.24 -7.43
N VAL A 6 2.43 3.18 -7.29
CA VAL A 6 1.48 3.63 -8.32
C VAL A 6 0.68 4.80 -7.76
N LEU A 7 0.46 5.81 -8.57
CA LEU A 7 -0.01 7.11 -8.12
C LEU A 7 -0.92 7.76 -9.18
N ASP A 8 -2.06 8.25 -8.74
CA ASP A 8 -2.95 9.15 -9.48
C ASP A 8 -3.02 10.53 -8.80
N GLU A 9 -3.70 11.47 -9.43
CA GLU A 9 -3.87 12.86 -8.93
C GLU A 9 -4.46 12.91 -7.50
N GLY A 10 -5.37 11.99 -7.18
CA GLY A 10 -6.02 11.95 -5.86
C GLY A 10 -5.09 11.61 -4.69
N TYR A 11 -3.91 11.07 -4.97
CA TYR A 11 -2.95 10.61 -3.96
C TYR A 11 -1.68 11.47 -3.83
N ILE A 12 -1.58 12.61 -4.54
CA ILE A 12 -0.37 13.47 -4.50
C ILE A 12 0.01 13.89 -3.08
N ASN A 13 -0.92 14.35 -2.27
CA ASN A 13 -0.62 14.81 -0.91
C ASN A 13 -0.13 13.64 -0.02
N GLN A 14 -0.75 12.48 -0.15
CA GLN A 14 -0.31 11.28 0.56
C GLN A 14 1.07 10.84 0.10
N ALA A 15 1.33 10.87 -1.21
CA ALA A 15 2.64 10.57 -1.80
C ALA A 15 3.74 11.51 -1.29
N VAL A 16 3.47 12.82 -1.21
CA VAL A 16 4.40 13.80 -0.62
C VAL A 16 4.81 13.39 0.80
N VAL A 17 3.86 13.04 1.66
CA VAL A 17 4.13 12.65 3.05
C VAL A 17 4.81 11.27 3.12
N SER A 18 4.28 10.28 2.41
CA SER A 18 4.78 8.91 2.43
C SER A 18 6.20 8.83 1.88
N LEU A 19 6.45 9.35 0.68
CA LEU A 19 7.76 9.26 0.03
C LEU A 19 8.82 10.14 0.70
N SER A 20 8.46 11.33 1.19
CA SER A 20 9.36 12.13 2.03
C SER A 20 9.80 11.35 3.29
N SER A 21 8.85 10.65 3.95
CA SER A 21 9.18 9.83 5.11
C SER A 21 9.98 8.57 4.73
N PHE A 22 9.71 7.97 3.57
CA PHE A 22 10.45 6.83 3.05
C PHE A 22 11.93 7.18 2.83
N PHE A 23 12.23 8.22 2.08
CA PHE A 23 13.60 8.63 1.78
C PHE A 23 14.37 9.21 2.98
N LYS A 24 13.68 9.60 4.04
CA LYS A 24 14.33 9.95 5.31
C LYS A 24 15.09 8.78 5.93
N TYR A 25 14.63 7.55 5.73
CA TYR A 25 15.17 6.36 6.39
C TYR A 25 15.74 5.31 5.42
N ASN A 26 15.44 5.42 4.13
CA ASN A 26 15.78 4.40 3.15
C ASN A 26 16.47 5.04 1.93
N ARG A 27 17.46 4.36 1.35
CA ARG A 27 18.16 4.78 0.14
C ARG A 27 18.15 3.63 -0.85
N ILE A 28 17.19 3.65 -1.77
CA ILE A 28 17.03 2.65 -2.82
C ILE A 28 16.36 3.32 -4.02
N GLU A 29 16.56 2.77 -5.21
CA GLU A 29 15.87 3.21 -6.42
C GLU A 29 14.36 3.03 -6.28
N LEU A 30 13.60 4.08 -6.57
CA LEU A 30 12.14 4.11 -6.56
C LEU A 30 11.61 4.46 -7.96
N ILE A 31 10.71 3.62 -8.46
CA ILE A 31 9.98 3.90 -9.69
C ILE A 31 8.56 4.34 -9.33
N ILE A 32 8.17 5.53 -9.79
CA ILE A 32 6.81 6.07 -9.63
C ILE A 32 6.06 5.87 -10.94
N TYR A 33 5.07 4.98 -10.94
CA TYR A 33 4.12 4.84 -12.04
C TYR A 33 2.98 5.84 -11.83
N ALA A 34 3.06 6.97 -12.50
CA ALA A 34 2.05 8.02 -12.43
C ALA A 34 1.05 7.90 -13.59
N GLU A 35 -0.24 8.08 -13.30
CA GLU A 35 -1.25 8.18 -14.34
C GLU A 35 -0.95 9.39 -15.24
N LYS A 36 -1.12 9.23 -16.55
CA LYS A 36 -0.89 10.33 -17.51
C LYS A 36 -1.75 11.53 -17.18
N GLY A 37 -1.13 12.71 -17.15
CA GLY A 37 -1.78 13.96 -16.80
C GLY A 37 -1.67 14.34 -15.33
N THR A 38 -1.17 13.46 -14.46
CA THR A 38 -0.90 13.79 -13.05
C THR A 38 0.24 14.81 -12.95
N ASP A 39 0.02 15.91 -12.23
CA ASP A 39 1.08 16.90 -11.93
C ASP A 39 1.91 16.47 -10.73
N LEU A 40 3.16 16.08 -10.99
CA LEU A 40 4.12 15.65 -9.98
C LEU A 40 5.06 16.76 -9.49
N THR A 41 4.91 17.99 -9.93
CA THR A 41 5.85 19.09 -9.63
C THR A 41 6.16 19.21 -8.13
N ARG A 42 5.13 19.18 -7.28
CA ARG A 42 5.29 19.27 -5.83
C ARG A 42 6.00 18.07 -5.22
N LEU A 43 5.74 16.89 -5.77
CA LEU A 43 6.32 15.64 -5.30
C LEU A 43 7.79 15.55 -5.68
N THR A 44 8.12 15.77 -6.95
CA THR A 44 9.50 15.68 -7.46
C THR A 44 10.43 16.71 -6.83
N ALA A 45 9.91 17.87 -6.44
CA ALA A 45 10.69 18.93 -5.77
C ALA A 45 11.28 18.52 -4.40
N ILE A 46 10.78 17.45 -3.78
CA ILE A 46 11.22 16.99 -2.44
C ILE A 46 11.93 15.64 -2.46
N LEU A 47 11.94 14.96 -3.61
CA LEU A 47 12.51 13.62 -3.70
C LEU A 47 13.96 13.69 -4.24
N PRO A 48 14.85 12.75 -3.84
CA PRO A 48 16.21 12.68 -4.36
C PRO A 48 16.19 12.27 -5.84
N GLU A 49 16.52 13.20 -6.74
CA GLU A 49 16.44 13.01 -8.19
C GLU A 49 17.23 11.78 -8.67
N GLU A 50 18.38 11.54 -8.06
CA GLU A 50 19.26 10.42 -8.42
C GLU A 50 18.71 9.03 -8.05
N LEU A 51 17.67 8.97 -7.23
CA LEU A 51 17.04 7.71 -6.76
C LEU A 51 15.63 7.51 -7.32
N VAL A 52 15.07 8.47 -8.04
CA VAL A 52 13.66 8.43 -8.45
C VAL A 52 13.52 8.46 -9.96
N GLU A 53 12.88 7.43 -10.50
CA GLU A 53 12.43 7.37 -11.89
C GLU A 53 10.91 7.56 -11.94
N VAL A 54 10.42 8.42 -12.83
CA VAL A 54 8.98 8.62 -13.08
C VAL A 54 8.60 8.02 -14.43
N ARG A 55 7.62 7.13 -14.42
CA ARG A 55 7.01 6.53 -15.62
C ARG A 55 5.56 6.98 -15.74
N TYR A 56 5.24 7.84 -16.69
CA TYR A 56 3.88 8.23 -16.98
C TYR A 56 3.18 7.16 -17.83
N VAL A 57 2.11 6.58 -17.29
CA VAL A 57 1.37 5.48 -17.92
C VAL A 57 -0.13 5.76 -17.96
N SER A 58 -0.83 5.18 -18.91
CA SER A 58 -2.29 5.11 -18.85
C SER A 58 -2.66 3.86 -18.05
N PHE A 59 -3.44 4.03 -16.98
CA PHE A 59 -3.88 2.91 -16.18
C PHE A 59 -4.76 1.96 -17.00
N PRO A 60 -4.57 0.65 -16.85
CA PRO A 60 -5.33 -0.33 -17.60
C PRO A 60 -6.83 -0.15 -17.38
N GLN A 61 -7.60 -0.24 -18.46
CA GLN A 61 -9.05 -0.28 -18.44
C GLN A 61 -9.51 -1.63 -18.95
N HIS A 62 -10.45 -2.25 -18.25
CA HIS A 62 -11.01 -3.53 -18.64
C HIS A 62 -12.47 -3.62 -18.17
N GLU A 63 -13.35 -4.13 -19.02
CA GLU A 63 -14.80 -4.26 -18.70
C GLU A 63 -15.05 -5.12 -17.45
N LEU A 64 -14.23 -6.14 -17.20
CA LEU A 64 -14.30 -7.00 -16.01
C LEU A 64 -14.09 -6.23 -14.70
N PHE A 65 -13.46 -5.06 -14.71
CA PHE A 65 -13.26 -4.27 -13.50
C PHE A 65 -14.58 -3.83 -12.86
N ALA A 66 -15.64 -3.69 -13.67
CA ALA A 66 -16.97 -3.40 -13.17
C ALA A 66 -17.59 -4.52 -12.33
N THR A 67 -17.12 -5.76 -12.48
CA THR A 67 -17.67 -6.95 -11.78
C THR A 67 -16.95 -7.28 -10.47
N VAL A 68 -15.77 -6.69 -10.23
CA VAL A 68 -14.93 -6.98 -9.07
C VAL A 68 -15.67 -6.65 -7.77
N GLY A 69 -15.63 -7.58 -6.81
CA GLY A 69 -16.23 -7.44 -5.48
C GLY A 69 -17.77 -7.40 -5.45
N GLY A 70 -18.43 -7.46 -6.59
CA GLY A 70 -19.89 -7.31 -6.67
C GLY A 70 -20.34 -6.02 -5.99
N ASN A 71 -21.32 -6.11 -5.05
CA ASN A 71 -21.82 -4.97 -4.29
C ASN A 71 -21.08 -4.77 -2.95
N ARG A 72 -20.00 -5.49 -2.69
CA ARG A 72 -19.32 -5.57 -1.38
C ARG A 72 -17.81 -5.27 -1.47
N LEU A 73 -17.40 -4.54 -2.51
CA LEU A 73 -16.01 -4.14 -2.70
C LEU A 73 -15.55 -3.23 -1.54
N MET A 74 -14.41 -3.54 -0.92
CA MET A 74 -13.85 -2.77 0.20
C MET A 74 -13.17 -1.47 -0.23
N ILE A 75 -12.89 -1.34 -1.51
CA ILE A 75 -12.26 -0.16 -2.10
C ILE A 75 -13.26 0.56 -3.02
N HIS A 76 -13.00 1.82 -3.33
CA HIS A 76 -13.77 2.49 -4.37
C HIS A 76 -13.47 1.85 -5.73
N ARG A 77 -14.51 1.57 -6.54
CA ARG A 77 -14.36 0.85 -7.82
C ARG A 77 -13.44 1.57 -8.81
N SER A 78 -13.37 2.90 -8.75
CA SER A 78 -12.44 3.70 -9.54
C SER A 78 -10.96 3.42 -9.23
N ALA A 79 -10.63 2.76 -8.11
CA ALA A 79 -9.26 2.40 -7.79
C ALA A 79 -8.79 1.10 -8.46
N VAL A 80 -9.71 0.31 -9.08
CA VAL A 80 -9.34 -0.96 -9.71
C VAL A 80 -8.33 -0.79 -10.86
N PRO A 81 -8.41 0.23 -11.72
CA PRO A 81 -7.37 0.50 -12.72
C PRO A 81 -5.98 0.74 -12.13
N ALA A 82 -5.87 1.50 -11.02
CA ALA A 82 -4.61 1.72 -10.33
C ALA A 82 -4.05 0.42 -9.74
N ILE A 83 -4.92 -0.43 -9.19
CA ILE A 83 -4.56 -1.78 -8.71
C ILE A 83 -4.06 -2.66 -9.86
N ALA A 84 -4.73 -2.65 -10.99
CA ALA A 84 -4.30 -3.39 -12.17
C ALA A 84 -2.94 -2.88 -12.68
N GLN A 85 -2.71 -1.56 -12.66
CA GLN A 85 -1.41 -0.98 -12.97
C GLN A 85 -0.34 -1.42 -11.97
N ARG A 86 -0.67 -1.58 -10.70
CA ARG A 86 0.27 -2.06 -9.68
C ARG A 86 0.75 -3.49 -9.96
N ILE A 87 -0.15 -4.38 -10.38
CA ILE A 87 0.21 -5.75 -10.79
C ILE A 87 1.09 -5.72 -12.04
N LYS A 88 0.78 -4.86 -13.01
CA LYS A 88 1.58 -4.68 -14.22
C LYS A 88 2.97 -4.12 -13.90
N ALA A 89 3.05 -3.12 -13.03
CA ALA A 89 4.31 -2.55 -12.56
C ALA A 89 5.17 -3.60 -11.83
N LEU A 90 4.57 -4.46 -11.00
CA LEU A 90 5.28 -5.55 -10.34
C LEU A 90 5.91 -6.51 -11.38
N GLU A 91 5.18 -6.86 -12.43
CA GLU A 91 5.72 -7.67 -13.52
C GLU A 91 6.90 -6.99 -14.21
N GLU A 92 6.78 -5.70 -14.55
CA GLU A 92 7.82 -4.92 -15.22
C GLU A 92 9.07 -4.77 -14.35
N VAL A 93 8.92 -4.34 -13.10
CA VAL A 93 10.05 -4.08 -12.18
C VAL A 93 10.75 -5.39 -11.78
N SER A 94 10.03 -6.52 -11.68
CA SER A 94 10.63 -7.82 -11.38
C SER A 94 11.54 -8.32 -12.50
N ALA A 95 11.40 -7.81 -13.72
CA ALA A 95 12.33 -8.10 -14.82
C ALA A 95 13.65 -7.30 -14.71
N GLU A 96 13.67 -6.24 -13.91
CA GLU A 96 14.84 -5.36 -13.73
C GLU A 96 15.65 -5.69 -12.46
N THR A 97 15.07 -6.42 -11.51
CA THR A 97 15.72 -6.73 -10.23
C THR A 97 15.21 -8.03 -9.61
N ASP A 98 16.08 -8.73 -8.89
CA ASP A 98 15.73 -9.99 -8.20
C ASP A 98 14.79 -9.79 -7.00
N CYS A 99 14.65 -8.56 -6.51
CA CYS A 99 13.84 -8.26 -5.33
C CYS A 99 13.13 -6.91 -5.49
N VAL A 100 11.81 -6.93 -5.43
CA VAL A 100 10.94 -5.77 -5.62
C VAL A 100 10.25 -5.41 -4.32
N LEU A 101 10.35 -4.16 -3.90
CA LEU A 101 9.57 -3.60 -2.79
C LEU A 101 8.40 -2.80 -3.36
N ASN A 102 7.20 -3.06 -2.87
CA ASN A 102 6.03 -2.26 -3.15
C ASN A 102 5.33 -1.84 -1.86
N PHE A 103 4.81 -0.63 -1.80
CA PHE A 103 4.05 -0.15 -0.66
C PHE A 103 2.95 0.84 -1.06
N ASP A 104 1.97 1.00 -0.17
CA ASP A 104 0.86 1.94 -0.33
C ASP A 104 1.29 3.36 0.04
N LEU A 105 0.67 4.36 -0.61
CA LEU A 105 0.96 5.78 -0.34
C LEU A 105 0.21 6.34 0.88
N ASP A 106 -0.72 5.60 1.45
CA ASP A 106 -1.34 5.91 2.74
C ASP A 106 -0.55 5.35 3.93
N THR A 107 0.76 5.45 3.82
CA THR A 107 1.74 4.97 4.80
C THR A 107 2.62 6.10 5.33
N LEU A 108 3.22 5.87 6.49
CA LEU A 108 4.24 6.74 7.09
C LEU A 108 5.41 5.89 7.56
N PHE A 109 6.59 6.13 7.01
CA PHE A 109 7.81 5.46 7.46
C PHE A 109 8.39 6.16 8.70
N LEU A 110 8.75 5.35 9.69
CA LEU A 110 9.30 5.77 10.98
C LEU A 110 10.68 5.17 11.23
N GLY A 111 11.12 4.27 10.36
CA GLY A 111 12.42 3.60 10.41
C GLY A 111 12.82 3.03 9.06
N SER A 112 14.04 2.46 8.99
CA SER A 112 14.53 1.79 7.80
C SER A 112 13.88 0.41 7.65
N VAL A 113 13.17 0.21 6.55
CA VAL A 113 12.59 -1.09 6.18
C VAL A 113 13.50 -1.84 5.19
N VAL A 114 14.22 -1.10 4.35
CA VAL A 114 15.02 -1.67 3.24
C VAL A 114 16.15 -2.55 3.76
N THR A 115 16.99 -2.05 4.65
CA THR A 115 18.12 -2.82 5.20
C THR A 115 17.66 -4.13 5.85
N LEU A 116 16.59 -4.08 6.65
CA LEU A 116 16.03 -5.27 7.29
C LEU A 116 15.42 -6.24 6.28
N LEU A 117 14.76 -5.74 5.22
CA LEU A 117 14.23 -6.59 4.17
C LEU A 117 15.34 -7.27 3.36
N GLU A 118 16.44 -6.57 3.09
CA GLU A 118 17.61 -7.15 2.43
C GLU A 118 18.19 -8.30 3.24
N GLU A 119 18.37 -8.11 4.56
CA GLU A 119 18.86 -9.16 5.47
C GLU A 119 17.91 -10.37 5.53
N ILE A 120 16.59 -10.13 5.56
CA ILE A 120 15.59 -11.20 5.60
C ILE A 120 15.56 -11.95 4.26
N THR A 121 15.45 -11.22 3.15
CA THR A 121 15.29 -11.82 1.81
C THR A 121 16.54 -12.53 1.33
N ALA A 122 17.73 -12.16 1.82
CA ALA A 122 18.98 -12.86 1.52
C ALA A 122 18.96 -14.34 1.94
N LYS A 123 18.16 -14.69 2.94
CA LYS A 123 18.03 -16.06 3.47
C LYS A 123 17.18 -16.98 2.57
N TYR A 124 16.49 -16.43 1.60
CA TYR A 124 15.55 -17.17 0.76
C TYR A 124 15.87 -17.04 -0.73
N LYS A 125 15.70 -18.12 -1.49
CA LYS A 125 15.92 -18.09 -2.95
C LYS A 125 14.77 -17.42 -3.68
N THR A 126 13.53 -17.66 -3.24
CA THR A 126 12.31 -17.12 -3.86
C THR A 126 11.17 -17.09 -2.85
N GLY A 127 10.23 -16.16 -3.00
CA GLY A 127 9.02 -16.02 -2.20
C GLY A 127 8.54 -14.60 -2.11
N ILE A 128 7.42 -14.42 -1.44
CA ILE A 128 6.90 -13.10 -1.08
C ILE A 128 6.94 -12.90 0.43
N PHE A 129 7.13 -11.66 0.83
CA PHE A 129 7.28 -11.27 2.23
C PHE A 129 6.29 -10.15 2.55
N GLY A 130 5.53 -10.33 3.61
CA GLY A 130 4.51 -9.35 4.01
C GLY A 130 4.00 -9.60 5.42
N VAL A 131 3.26 -8.66 5.97
CA VAL A 131 2.62 -8.79 7.28
C VAL A 131 1.29 -9.50 7.14
N SER A 132 1.08 -10.54 7.94
CA SER A 132 -0.17 -11.30 7.92
C SER A 132 -1.29 -10.53 8.63
N GLU A 133 -2.45 -10.45 7.99
CA GLU A 133 -3.69 -9.95 8.59
C GLU A 133 -4.80 -11.00 8.59
N ARG A 134 -4.44 -12.30 8.60
CA ARG A 134 -5.40 -13.41 8.52
C ARG A 134 -6.52 -13.31 9.56
N GLU A 135 -6.20 -13.04 10.82
CA GLU A 135 -7.18 -12.94 11.88
C GLU A 135 -8.18 -11.80 11.67
N ASN A 136 -7.71 -10.66 11.16
CA ASN A 136 -8.56 -9.51 10.87
C ASN A 136 -9.48 -9.79 9.70
N ARG A 137 -8.94 -10.41 8.64
CA ARG A 137 -9.72 -10.84 7.49
C ARG A 137 -10.81 -11.81 7.90
N ASP A 138 -10.50 -12.86 8.66
CA ASP A 138 -11.46 -13.86 9.11
C ASP A 138 -12.59 -13.23 9.94
N ARG A 139 -12.24 -12.33 10.86
CA ARG A 139 -13.21 -11.57 11.64
C ARG A 139 -14.14 -10.75 10.75
N TRP A 140 -13.57 -10.00 9.80
CA TRP A 140 -14.32 -9.18 8.88
C TRP A 140 -15.22 -10.02 7.96
N MET A 141 -14.69 -11.08 7.35
CA MET A 141 -15.44 -12.00 6.49
C MET A 141 -16.65 -12.59 7.23
N LYS A 142 -16.46 -12.99 8.50
CA LYS A 142 -17.52 -13.49 9.35
C LYS A 142 -18.58 -12.43 9.67
N GLN A 143 -18.15 -11.22 10.05
CA GLN A 143 -19.06 -10.11 10.36
C GLN A 143 -19.92 -9.71 9.17
N MET A 144 -19.35 -9.72 7.98
CA MET A 144 -20.04 -9.33 6.74
C MET A 144 -20.75 -10.49 6.06
N ASN A 145 -20.68 -11.70 6.62
CA ASN A 145 -21.21 -12.93 6.03
C ASN A 145 -20.77 -13.13 4.57
N LEU A 146 -19.47 -13.04 4.33
CA LEU A 146 -18.88 -13.12 3.00
C LEU A 146 -18.34 -14.51 2.72
N LYS A 147 -18.42 -14.93 1.44
CA LYS A 147 -17.81 -16.16 0.99
C LYS A 147 -16.32 -15.94 0.77
N GLU A 148 -15.49 -16.74 1.41
CA GLU A 148 -14.04 -16.67 1.22
C GLU A 148 -13.61 -17.29 -0.11
N VAL A 149 -12.81 -16.55 -0.87
CA VAL A 149 -12.17 -17.03 -2.10
C VAL A 149 -10.70 -17.41 -1.87
N VAL A 150 -10.10 -16.89 -0.80
CA VAL A 150 -8.68 -17.08 -0.48
C VAL A 150 -8.55 -17.84 0.83
N ASN A 151 -8.48 -19.16 0.74
CA ASN A 151 -8.23 -20.02 1.90
C ASN A 151 -6.72 -20.33 2.00
N THR A 152 -5.99 -19.52 2.76
CA THR A 152 -4.57 -19.69 3.02
C THR A 152 -4.26 -19.36 4.48
N PRO A 153 -3.39 -20.14 5.15
CA PRO A 153 -3.02 -19.86 6.55
C PRO A 153 -2.29 -18.52 6.72
N LEU A 154 -1.60 -18.06 5.67
CA LEU A 154 -0.97 -16.75 5.62
C LEU A 154 -1.68 -15.90 4.57
N TYR A 155 -2.37 -14.87 5.04
CA TYR A 155 -3.01 -13.85 4.21
C TYR A 155 -2.35 -12.51 4.48
N PHE A 156 -1.55 -12.02 3.51
CA PHE A 156 -0.77 -10.80 3.67
C PHE A 156 -1.59 -9.56 3.31
N ASN A 157 -1.42 -8.50 4.09
CA ASN A 157 -1.81 -7.16 3.71
C ASN A 157 -0.81 -6.61 2.69
N THR A 158 -1.30 -5.99 1.60
CA THR A 158 -0.46 -5.49 0.51
C THR A 158 0.06 -4.06 0.70
N GLY A 159 -0.17 -3.45 1.85
CA GLY A 159 0.33 -2.12 2.17
C GLY A 159 1.86 -2.00 2.23
N LEU A 160 2.55 -3.11 2.47
CA LEU A 160 3.98 -3.27 2.24
C LEU A 160 4.26 -4.72 1.88
N MET A 161 4.82 -4.94 0.70
CA MET A 161 5.18 -6.26 0.20
C MET A 161 6.57 -6.24 -0.43
N CYS A 162 7.32 -7.30 -0.16
CA CYS A 162 8.58 -7.55 -0.85
C CYS A 162 8.44 -8.85 -1.66
N TYR A 163 8.82 -8.78 -2.94
CA TYR A 163 8.70 -9.88 -3.89
C TYR A 163 10.09 -10.31 -4.36
N LYS A 164 10.46 -11.54 -4.08
CA LYS A 164 11.63 -12.22 -4.63
C LYS A 164 11.12 -13.44 -5.42
N ALA A 165 10.39 -13.18 -6.49
CA ALA A 165 9.66 -14.21 -7.24
C ALA A 165 9.63 -13.84 -8.72
N ASP A 166 9.53 -14.86 -9.58
CA ASP A 166 9.23 -14.65 -11.00
C ASP A 166 7.79 -14.14 -11.13
N CYS A 167 7.64 -12.93 -11.66
CA CYS A 167 6.36 -12.27 -11.87
C CYS A 167 5.96 -12.22 -13.37
N LYS A 168 6.66 -12.93 -14.25
CA LYS A 168 6.35 -12.96 -15.69
C LYS A 168 4.92 -13.46 -15.94
N GLY A 169 4.16 -12.72 -16.73
CA GLY A 169 2.77 -13.01 -17.06
C GLY A 169 1.78 -12.76 -15.89
N LEU A 170 2.21 -12.09 -14.84
CA LEU A 170 1.40 -11.86 -13.64
C LEU A 170 0.16 -11.02 -13.94
N TYR A 171 0.27 -10.02 -14.81
CA TYR A 171 -0.87 -9.21 -15.20
C TYR A 171 -1.95 -10.01 -15.93
N GLN A 172 -1.56 -10.89 -16.83
CA GLN A 172 -2.52 -11.77 -17.53
C GLN A 172 -3.19 -12.74 -16.55
N GLN A 173 -2.44 -13.27 -15.58
CA GLN A 173 -2.99 -14.10 -14.51
C GLN A 173 -3.99 -13.33 -13.64
N PHE A 174 -3.73 -12.05 -13.40
CA PHE A 174 -4.65 -11.17 -12.65
C PHE A 174 -5.97 -11.01 -13.40
N ILE A 175 -5.94 -10.68 -14.69
CA ILE A 175 -7.15 -10.56 -15.53
C ILE A 175 -7.95 -11.86 -15.53
N LYS A 176 -7.29 -13.00 -15.75
CA LYS A 176 -7.93 -14.31 -15.70
C LYS A 176 -8.54 -14.61 -14.32
N THR A 177 -7.86 -14.24 -13.24
CA THR A 177 -8.39 -14.44 -11.88
C THR A 177 -9.64 -13.55 -11.64
N ILE A 178 -9.66 -12.33 -12.17
CA ILE A 178 -10.86 -11.47 -12.11
C ILE A 178 -12.01 -12.10 -12.91
N GLU A 179 -11.75 -12.61 -14.09
CA GLU A 179 -12.76 -13.29 -14.91
C GLU A 179 -13.40 -14.47 -14.16
N GLU A 180 -12.59 -15.31 -13.52
CA GLU A 180 -13.04 -16.51 -12.83
C GLU A 180 -13.65 -16.25 -11.44
N LYS A 181 -13.14 -15.25 -10.69
CA LYS A 181 -13.42 -15.07 -9.26
C LYS A 181 -13.70 -13.63 -8.85
N GLY A 182 -13.68 -12.67 -9.77
CA GLY A 182 -13.71 -11.23 -9.47
C GLY A 182 -14.86 -10.82 -8.56
N SER A 183 -16.06 -11.40 -8.73
CA SER A 183 -17.23 -11.09 -7.89
C SER A 183 -17.04 -11.39 -6.40
N PHE A 184 -16.05 -12.21 -6.04
CA PHE A 184 -15.71 -12.58 -4.66
C PHE A 184 -14.38 -11.99 -4.19
N MET A 185 -13.72 -11.17 -5.01
CA MET A 185 -12.47 -10.48 -4.66
C MET A 185 -12.80 -9.13 -4.06
N TYR A 186 -12.84 -9.04 -2.75
CA TYR A 186 -13.22 -7.82 -2.02
C TYR A 186 -12.06 -6.84 -1.88
N CYS A 187 -10.83 -7.35 -1.87
CA CYS A 187 -9.57 -6.60 -1.95
C CYS A 187 -8.76 -7.17 -3.12
N PRO A 188 -9.04 -6.77 -4.38
CA PRO A 188 -8.65 -7.53 -5.57
C PRO A 188 -7.14 -7.77 -5.69
N GLU A 189 -6.28 -6.79 -5.41
CA GLU A 189 -4.84 -7.02 -5.40
C GLU A 189 -4.43 -7.98 -4.30
N GLN A 190 -4.87 -7.71 -3.09
CA GLN A 190 -4.51 -8.50 -1.92
C GLN A 190 -5.01 -9.94 -2.04
N ASP A 191 -6.24 -10.13 -2.51
CA ASP A 191 -6.80 -11.44 -2.80
C ASP A 191 -6.00 -12.16 -3.88
N PHE A 192 -5.67 -11.47 -4.98
CA PHE A 192 -4.87 -12.02 -6.07
C PHE A 192 -3.47 -12.45 -5.61
N VAL A 193 -2.73 -11.58 -4.92
CA VAL A 193 -1.40 -11.88 -4.40
C VAL A 193 -1.45 -13.11 -3.49
N ASN A 194 -2.43 -13.15 -2.60
CA ASN A 194 -2.56 -14.26 -1.66
C ASN A 194 -3.02 -15.58 -2.30
N LEU A 195 -3.67 -15.55 -3.45
CA LEU A 195 -4.02 -16.74 -4.24
C LEU A 195 -2.84 -17.30 -5.05
N ASN A 196 -2.06 -16.40 -5.66
CA ASN A 196 -1.10 -16.79 -6.68
C ASN A 196 0.26 -17.21 -6.12
N PHE A 197 0.75 -16.52 -5.09
CA PHE A 197 2.06 -16.83 -4.52
C PHE A 197 1.96 -17.92 -3.44
N LYS A 198 2.65 -19.03 -3.65
CA LYS A 198 2.65 -20.19 -2.73
C LYS A 198 3.68 -20.08 -1.62
N LYS A 199 4.88 -19.52 -1.94
CA LYS A 199 5.96 -19.34 -0.96
C LYS A 199 5.80 -18.00 -0.28
N LYS A 200 5.36 -18.03 0.96
CA LYS A 200 5.04 -16.86 1.77
C LYS A 200 5.85 -16.87 3.06
N TYR A 201 6.45 -15.74 3.39
CA TYR A 201 7.25 -15.56 4.59
C TYR A 201 6.73 -14.35 5.37
N PRO A 202 6.21 -14.57 6.59
CA PRO A 202 5.63 -13.48 7.37
C PRO A 202 6.73 -12.55 7.89
N LEU A 203 6.46 -11.26 7.78
CA LEU A 203 7.22 -10.20 8.46
C LEU A 203 6.56 -9.89 9.81
N ALA A 204 7.35 -9.32 10.71
CA ALA A 204 6.83 -8.78 11.95
C ALA A 204 5.88 -7.59 11.72
N ASN A 205 4.95 -7.37 12.63
CA ASN A 205 3.91 -6.34 12.47
C ASN A 205 4.45 -4.92 12.36
N GLU A 206 5.66 -4.67 12.85
CA GLU A 206 6.36 -3.38 12.77
C GLU A 206 6.62 -2.92 11.33
N PHE A 207 6.73 -3.88 10.38
CA PHE A 207 6.93 -3.57 8.95
C PHE A 207 5.71 -2.98 8.27
N ASN A 208 4.51 -3.27 8.78
CA ASN A 208 3.23 -2.75 8.25
C ASN A 208 2.25 -2.65 9.42
N ALA A 209 2.50 -1.68 10.30
CA ALA A 209 1.73 -1.53 11.52
C ALA A 209 0.36 -0.90 11.22
N ILE A 210 -0.68 -1.64 11.59
CA ILE A 210 -2.07 -1.23 11.46
C ILE A 210 -2.67 -1.19 12.88
N TRP A 211 -3.47 -0.17 13.18
CA TRP A 211 -3.97 0.09 14.54
C TRP A 211 -4.76 -1.07 15.16
N PHE A 212 -5.34 -1.95 14.35
CA PHE A 212 -6.09 -3.11 14.84
C PHE A 212 -5.23 -4.38 14.95
N ASN A 213 -3.95 -4.35 14.63
CA ASN A 213 -3.05 -5.48 14.86
C ASN A 213 -2.84 -5.72 16.36
N PRO A 214 -2.71 -6.98 16.80
CA PRO A 214 -2.38 -7.28 18.19
C PRO A 214 -1.09 -6.57 18.63
N GLY A 215 -1.08 -6.01 19.86
CA GLY A 215 0.10 -5.35 20.43
C GLY A 215 0.44 -3.99 19.81
N TYR A 216 -0.43 -3.37 19.02
CA TYR A 216 -0.16 -2.09 18.34
C TYR A 216 0.27 -0.96 19.31
N LYS A 217 -0.15 -0.98 20.58
CA LYS A 217 0.19 0.05 21.58
C LYS A 217 1.65 0.00 22.03
N GLU A 218 2.18 -1.21 22.16
CA GLU A 218 3.54 -1.49 22.57
C GLU A 218 4.52 -1.54 21.40
N MET A 219 4.01 -1.47 20.18
CA MET A 219 4.78 -1.62 18.96
C MET A 219 5.61 -0.38 18.66
N ALA A 220 6.86 -0.59 18.25
CA ALA A 220 7.72 0.43 17.66
C ALA A 220 7.73 0.28 16.13
N PRO A 221 6.73 0.85 15.42
CA PRO A 221 6.55 0.59 14.00
C PRO A 221 7.67 1.18 13.16
N LEU A 222 8.12 0.42 12.16
CA LEU A 222 8.99 0.88 11.08
C LEU A 222 8.17 1.61 10.00
N MET A 223 6.94 1.15 9.79
CA MET A 223 5.96 1.81 8.92
C MET A 223 4.56 1.69 9.52
N VAL A 224 3.82 2.78 9.50
CA VAL A 224 2.39 2.82 9.84
C VAL A 224 1.56 2.88 8.57
N HIS A 225 0.52 2.06 8.49
CA HIS A 225 -0.42 2.01 7.37
C HIS A 225 -1.81 2.48 7.82
N TYR A 226 -2.28 3.57 7.22
CA TYR A 226 -3.56 4.21 7.55
C TYR A 226 -4.68 3.62 6.71
N LEU A 227 -5.31 2.55 7.20
CA LEU A 227 -6.37 1.85 6.48
C LEU A 227 -7.76 2.44 6.68
N SER A 228 -8.64 2.21 5.69
CA SER A 228 -10.09 2.39 5.79
C SER A 228 -10.53 3.81 6.18
N PHE A 229 -11.50 3.93 7.10
CA PHE A 229 -12.12 5.19 7.52
C PHE A 229 -11.26 6.03 8.48
N GLU A 230 -10.18 5.47 8.99
CA GLU A 230 -9.34 6.09 10.02
C GLU A 230 -8.13 6.84 9.47
N LYS A 231 -8.23 7.28 8.23
CA LYS A 231 -7.20 8.12 7.61
C LYS A 231 -7.31 9.55 8.16
N PRO A 232 -6.21 10.14 8.66
CA PRO A 232 -6.24 11.46 9.29
C PRO A 232 -6.65 12.60 8.36
N TRP A 233 -6.69 12.35 7.04
CA TRP A 233 -7.12 13.31 6.01
C TRP A 233 -8.56 13.13 5.52
N ASN A 234 -9.30 12.14 6.03
CA ASN A 234 -10.68 11.91 5.60
C ASN A 234 -11.61 13.03 6.07
N LYS A 235 -12.65 13.34 5.28
CA LYS A 235 -13.69 14.31 5.65
C LYS A 235 -14.53 13.84 6.84
N PHE A 236 -14.83 12.54 6.86
CA PHE A 236 -15.58 11.90 7.94
C PHE A 236 -14.66 10.90 8.61
N ILE A 237 -14.40 11.09 9.90
CA ILE A 237 -13.57 10.20 10.69
C ILE A 237 -14.46 9.47 11.70
N TYR A 238 -14.23 8.19 11.83
CA TYR A 238 -14.62 7.43 13.00
C TYR A 238 -13.56 7.70 14.06
N LEU A 239 -13.96 8.33 15.17
CA LEU A 239 -13.01 8.70 16.23
C LEU A 239 -12.58 7.46 16.97
N ASP A 240 -11.50 6.83 16.55
CA ASP A 240 -10.81 5.81 17.33
C ASP A 240 -9.55 6.43 17.97
N PHE A 241 -9.65 6.75 19.26
CA PHE A 241 -8.54 7.31 20.03
C PHE A 241 -7.31 6.37 20.10
N ARG A 242 -7.44 5.10 19.73
CA ARG A 242 -6.32 4.15 19.64
C ARG A 242 -5.35 4.54 18.51
N ALA A 243 -5.87 5.09 17.42
CA ALA A 243 -5.04 5.56 16.28
C ALA A 243 -4.42 6.96 16.53
N TYR A 244 -4.80 7.66 17.60
CA TYR A 244 -4.46 9.06 17.81
C TYR A 244 -2.94 9.33 17.85
N ALA A 245 -2.18 8.49 18.52
CA ALA A 245 -0.72 8.63 18.60
C ALA A 245 -0.08 8.59 17.20
N TRP A 246 -0.60 7.75 16.31
CA TRP A 246 -0.13 7.64 14.93
C TRP A 246 -0.61 8.80 14.06
N TRP A 247 -1.81 9.31 14.28
CA TRP A 247 -2.29 10.53 13.63
C TRP A 247 -1.43 11.75 13.96
N ARG A 248 -0.98 11.88 15.20
CA ARG A 248 -0.03 12.93 15.59
C ARG A 248 1.30 12.79 14.86
N LYS A 249 1.81 11.58 14.69
CA LYS A 249 3.03 11.33 13.89
C LYS A 249 2.81 11.73 12.43
N TYR A 250 1.65 11.42 11.85
CA TYR A 250 1.30 11.84 10.50
C TYR A 250 1.23 13.36 10.36
N LEU A 251 0.55 14.05 11.29
CA LEU A 251 0.51 15.51 11.30
C LEU A 251 1.91 16.11 11.37
N SER A 252 2.76 15.62 12.27
CA SER A 252 4.15 16.08 12.34
C SER A 252 4.95 15.82 11.04
N ALA A 253 4.63 14.76 10.30
CA ALA A 253 5.21 14.54 8.99
C ALA A 253 4.70 15.55 7.95
N CYS A 254 3.38 15.83 7.94
CA CYS A 254 2.79 16.86 7.08
C CYS A 254 3.41 18.25 7.33
N GLU A 255 3.62 18.62 8.58
CA GLU A 255 4.18 19.94 8.95
C GLU A 255 5.62 20.12 8.43
N ARG A 256 6.39 19.04 8.33
CA ARG A 256 7.75 19.11 7.74
C ARG A 256 7.77 19.37 6.23
N VAL A 257 6.70 19.03 5.53
CA VAL A 257 6.55 19.18 4.08
C VAL A 257 5.38 20.08 3.71
N GLU A 258 4.94 20.93 4.63
CA GLU A 258 3.72 21.74 4.49
C GLU A 258 3.70 22.59 3.21
N GLY A 259 4.84 23.15 2.81
CA GLY A 259 4.95 23.95 1.59
C GLY A 259 4.66 23.19 0.27
N TYR A 260 4.59 21.86 0.33
CA TYR A 260 4.32 20.98 -0.82
C TYR A 260 2.95 20.31 -0.75
N LEU A 261 2.15 20.61 0.29
CA LEU A 261 0.81 20.06 0.50
C LEU A 261 -0.28 21.08 0.15
N ASP A 262 -1.44 20.58 -0.25
CA ASP A 262 -2.62 21.43 -0.38
C ASP A 262 -3.06 21.93 1.00
N ARG A 263 -3.41 23.22 1.08
CA ARG A 263 -3.87 23.86 2.32
C ARG A 263 -5.08 23.16 2.92
N ASP A 264 -6.02 22.73 2.09
CA ASP A 264 -7.20 22.00 2.54
C ASP A 264 -6.86 20.61 3.07
N PHE A 265 -5.88 19.93 2.49
CA PHE A 265 -5.42 18.62 2.97
C PHE A 265 -4.82 18.75 4.38
N ILE A 266 -3.80 19.60 4.56
CA ILE A 266 -3.18 19.77 5.88
C ILE A 266 -4.15 20.37 6.91
N GLY A 267 -5.06 21.26 6.50
CA GLY A 267 -6.12 21.80 7.33
C GLY A 267 -7.05 20.70 7.88
N ARG A 268 -7.44 19.73 7.04
CA ARG A 268 -8.21 18.56 7.48
C ARG A 268 -7.43 17.69 8.46
N VAL A 269 -6.17 17.37 8.18
CA VAL A 269 -5.33 16.58 9.09
C VAL A 269 -5.21 17.26 10.46
N ARG A 270 -4.92 18.55 10.51
CA ARG A 270 -4.86 19.33 11.75
C ARG A 270 -6.19 19.31 12.52
N SER A 271 -7.29 19.56 11.81
CA SER A 271 -8.63 19.56 12.41
C SER A 271 -8.96 18.19 13.03
N ASN A 272 -8.69 17.11 12.28
CA ASN A 272 -8.99 15.75 12.73
C ASN A 272 -8.15 15.35 13.95
N VAL A 273 -6.85 15.64 13.94
CA VAL A 273 -5.95 15.37 15.06
C VAL A 273 -6.37 16.16 16.31
N ASN A 274 -6.82 17.42 16.15
CA ASN A 274 -7.23 18.27 17.27
C ASN A 274 -8.61 17.90 17.86
N ARG A 275 -9.47 17.19 17.13
CA ARG A 275 -10.78 16.71 17.62
C ARG A 275 -10.69 15.54 18.59
N VAL A 276 -9.58 14.84 18.61
CA VAL A 276 -9.38 13.61 19.41
C VAL A 276 -8.73 13.95 20.78
N LYS A 277 -8.59 15.22 21.15
CA LYS A 277 -8.06 15.64 22.45
C LYS A 277 -8.98 15.33 23.61
#